data_c136c20b99614ef6e4ac76cdc4a3faa1
#
_entry.id   c136c20b99614ef6e4ac76cdc4a3faa1
#
_cell.length_a   1.000
_cell.length_b   1.000
_cell.length_c   1.000
_cell.angle_alpha   90.00
_cell.angle_beta   90.00
_cell.angle_gamma   90.00
#
_symmetry.space_group_name_H-M   'P 1'
#
loop_
_entity.id
_entity.type
_entity.pdbx_description
1 polymer ?
#
loop_
_entity_poly.entity_id
_entity_poly.type
_entity_poly.pdbx_seq_one_letter_code
_entity_poly.pdbx_strand_id
1 'polypeptide(L)'
;VQLKDLKIPNIKTPSYTGDDLLRLQKVFGYKYEDISTLILPMARQGAEPSGAMGTDTPLAVLSGRHPPLFNYFKQRFAQVTNPPIDAIREKVVTSTSVYVGAHGNLLEDKPENCKVLKVNNPILTSTDLLRIKYMNVPGFKVSTVSINYYKNTSLEKAIDRVFLEVDRAYKEGA
;
A
#
# COMPACT_ATOMS: atom_id res chain seq x y z
N VAL A 1 -13.09 13.45 2.88
CA VAL A 1 -12.32 13.94 1.72
C VAL A 1 -12.17 12.80 0.72
N GLN A 2 -12.34 13.06 -0.57
CA GLN A 2 -12.10 12.07 -1.61
C GLN A 2 -10.80 12.40 -2.36
N LEU A 3 -10.03 11.36 -2.67
CA LEU A 3 -8.74 11.51 -3.36
C LEU A 3 -8.85 12.28 -4.68
N LYS A 4 -9.92 12.02 -5.45
CA LYS A 4 -10.17 12.70 -6.75
C LYS A 4 -10.35 14.22 -6.63
N ASP A 5 -10.77 14.72 -5.47
CA ASP A 5 -11.07 16.15 -5.24
C ASP A 5 -9.81 16.95 -4.85
N LEU A 6 -8.70 16.25 -4.57
CA LEU A 6 -7.43 16.88 -4.22
C LEU A 6 -6.76 17.48 -5.45
N LYS A 7 -6.34 18.72 -5.32
CA LYS A 7 -5.57 19.42 -6.36
C LYS A 7 -4.14 18.89 -6.40
N ILE A 8 -3.54 18.89 -7.57
CA ILE A 8 -2.15 18.52 -7.77
C ILE A 8 -1.35 19.81 -7.95
N PRO A 9 -0.23 19.98 -7.25
CA PRO A 9 0.73 21.02 -7.60
C PRO A 9 1.29 20.74 -9.01
N ASN A 10 1.76 21.76 -9.69
CA ASN A 10 2.33 21.64 -11.04
C ASN A 10 3.71 20.94 -10.98
N ILE A 11 3.70 19.65 -10.70
CA ILE A 11 4.90 18.81 -10.57
C ILE A 11 4.85 17.74 -11.65
N LYS A 12 5.97 17.55 -12.33
CA LYS A 12 6.14 16.47 -13.32
C LYS A 12 6.05 15.11 -12.60
N THR A 13 5.09 14.30 -12.99
CA THR A 13 4.97 12.92 -12.48
C THR A 13 6.11 12.06 -13.03
N PRO A 14 6.72 11.21 -12.21
CA PRO A 14 7.70 10.24 -12.69
C PRO A 14 7.06 9.32 -13.74
N SER A 15 7.78 9.05 -14.80
CA SER A 15 7.40 8.05 -15.81
C SER A 15 8.56 7.08 -15.97
N TYR A 16 8.26 5.80 -15.85
CA TYR A 16 9.25 4.73 -15.96
C TYR A 16 8.90 3.85 -17.15
N THR A 17 9.88 3.60 -18.01
CA THR A 17 9.71 2.76 -19.21
C THR A 17 10.94 1.88 -19.40
N GLY A 18 10.80 0.81 -20.20
CA GLY A 18 11.90 -0.06 -20.57
C GLY A 18 12.61 -0.68 -19.36
N ASP A 19 13.93 -0.59 -19.36
CA ASP A 19 14.77 -1.24 -18.36
C ASP A 19 14.57 -0.70 -16.93
N ASP A 20 14.27 0.58 -16.78
CA ASP A 20 14.01 1.16 -15.46
C ASP A 20 12.75 0.60 -14.84
N LEU A 21 11.69 0.43 -15.63
CA LEU A 21 10.47 -0.22 -15.16
C LEU A 21 10.73 -1.68 -14.76
N LEU A 22 11.48 -2.41 -15.59
CA LEU A 22 11.84 -3.81 -15.30
C LEU A 22 12.70 -3.93 -14.03
N ARG A 23 13.61 -2.99 -13.81
CA ARG A 23 14.41 -2.94 -12.58
C ARG A 23 13.54 -2.73 -11.35
N LEU A 24 12.59 -1.80 -11.41
CA LEU A 24 11.63 -1.56 -10.33
C LEU A 24 10.77 -2.79 -10.05
N GLN A 25 10.25 -3.45 -11.08
CA GLN A 25 9.50 -4.69 -10.93
C GLN A 25 10.31 -5.77 -10.18
N LYS A 26 11.59 -5.94 -10.54
CA LYS A 26 12.49 -6.88 -9.87
C LYS A 26 12.77 -6.50 -8.43
N VAL A 27 12.99 -5.21 -8.15
CA VAL A 27 13.24 -4.70 -6.79
C VAL A 27 12.04 -4.96 -5.88
N PHE A 28 10.83 -4.72 -6.37
CA PHE A 28 9.60 -4.96 -5.62
C PHE A 28 9.11 -6.40 -5.67
N GLY A 29 9.79 -7.29 -6.41
CA GLY A 29 9.47 -8.72 -6.47
C GLY A 29 8.22 -9.05 -7.27
N TYR A 30 7.74 -8.17 -8.14
CA TYR A 30 6.58 -8.42 -8.98
C TYR A 30 6.93 -9.24 -10.22
N LYS A 31 6.17 -10.31 -10.45
CA LYS A 31 6.18 -11.07 -11.68
C LYS A 31 5.21 -10.47 -12.68
N TYR A 32 5.32 -10.90 -13.94
CA TYR A 32 4.39 -10.49 -14.99
C TYR A 32 2.94 -10.88 -14.66
N GLU A 33 2.75 -12.08 -14.11
CA GLU A 33 1.44 -12.57 -13.68
C GLU A 33 0.85 -11.71 -12.58
N ASP A 34 1.64 -11.30 -11.60
CA ASP A 34 1.16 -10.42 -10.50
C ASP A 34 0.62 -9.10 -11.07
N ILE A 35 1.29 -8.57 -12.07
CA ILE A 35 0.87 -7.32 -12.71
C ILE A 35 -0.36 -7.51 -13.59
N SER A 36 -0.35 -8.53 -14.45
CA SER A 36 -1.41 -8.72 -15.45
C SER A 36 -2.70 -9.27 -14.85
N THR A 37 -2.60 -10.15 -13.84
CA THR A 37 -3.76 -10.87 -13.27
C THR A 37 -4.29 -10.29 -11.98
N LEU A 38 -3.47 -9.54 -11.22
CA LEU A 38 -3.86 -8.95 -9.94
C LEU A 38 -3.91 -7.42 -10.01
N ILE A 39 -2.77 -6.79 -10.25
CA ILE A 39 -2.63 -5.33 -10.13
C ILE A 39 -3.44 -4.61 -11.21
N LEU A 40 -3.32 -5.04 -12.46
CA LEU A 40 -3.98 -4.38 -13.58
C LEU A 40 -5.51 -4.45 -13.52
N PRO A 41 -6.16 -5.61 -13.26
CA PRO A 41 -7.61 -5.67 -13.07
C PRO A 41 -8.07 -4.80 -11.91
N MET A 42 -7.39 -4.85 -10.77
CA MET A 42 -7.71 -4.02 -9.60
C MET A 42 -7.60 -2.53 -9.90
N ALA A 43 -6.55 -2.11 -10.60
CA ALA A 43 -6.35 -0.71 -10.98
C ALA A 43 -7.41 -0.21 -11.97
N ARG A 44 -7.85 -1.06 -12.91
CA ARG A 44 -8.83 -0.68 -13.95
C ARG A 44 -10.26 -0.71 -13.47
N GLN A 45 -10.62 -1.72 -12.68
CA GLN A 45 -12.01 -2.02 -12.33
C GLN A 45 -12.35 -1.62 -10.88
N GLY A 46 -11.35 -1.40 -10.02
CA GLY A 46 -11.55 -1.17 -8.61
C GLY A 46 -12.16 -2.39 -7.90
N ALA A 47 -11.97 -3.58 -8.46
CA ALA A 47 -12.49 -4.83 -7.95
C ALA A 47 -11.35 -5.80 -7.68
N GLU A 48 -11.53 -6.65 -6.67
CA GLU A 48 -10.57 -7.71 -6.40
C GLU A 48 -10.67 -8.79 -7.49
N PRO A 49 -9.57 -9.14 -8.17
CA PRO A 49 -9.58 -10.16 -9.20
C PRO A 49 -9.73 -11.55 -8.59
N SER A 50 -10.42 -12.43 -9.28
CA SER A 50 -10.44 -13.85 -8.96
C SER A 50 -9.11 -14.50 -9.31
N GLY A 51 -8.63 -15.40 -8.46
CA GLY A 51 -7.39 -16.13 -8.69
C GLY A 51 -7.31 -17.42 -7.90
N ALA A 52 -6.40 -18.31 -8.29
CA ALA A 52 -6.07 -19.48 -7.51
C ALA A 52 -5.21 -19.09 -6.30
N MET A 53 -5.48 -19.71 -5.15
CA MET A 53 -4.67 -19.57 -3.96
C MET A 53 -3.58 -20.64 -3.91
N GLY A 54 -2.49 -20.32 -3.23
CA GLY A 54 -1.33 -21.18 -3.11
C GLY A 54 -0.20 -20.77 -4.05
N THR A 55 0.93 -21.41 -3.90
CA THR A 55 2.12 -21.13 -4.70
C THR A 55 3.07 -22.33 -4.69
N ASP A 56 3.59 -22.67 -5.86
CA ASP A 56 4.62 -23.69 -6.03
C ASP A 56 6.04 -23.12 -5.88
N THR A 57 6.17 -21.82 -5.64
CA THR A 57 7.47 -21.18 -5.42
C THR A 57 8.15 -21.80 -4.19
N PRO A 58 9.43 -22.20 -4.27
CA PRO A 58 10.17 -22.71 -3.13
C PRO A 58 10.13 -21.76 -1.93
N LEU A 59 10.27 -22.31 -0.72
CA LEU A 59 10.32 -21.51 0.50
C LEU A 59 11.43 -20.45 0.41
N ALA A 60 11.14 -19.23 0.84
CA ALA A 60 12.09 -18.12 0.79
C ALA A 60 13.39 -18.44 1.54
N VAL A 61 13.29 -19.17 2.67
CA VAL A 61 14.47 -19.56 3.49
C VAL A 61 15.43 -20.48 2.75
N LEU A 62 14.96 -21.19 1.71
CA LEU A 62 15.79 -22.08 0.88
C LEU A 62 16.37 -21.39 -0.35
N SER A 63 16.05 -20.12 -0.55
CA SER A 63 16.54 -19.36 -1.71
C SER A 63 17.94 -18.81 -1.44
N GLY A 64 18.85 -18.97 -2.41
CA GLY A 64 20.14 -18.27 -2.42
C GLY A 64 20.05 -16.81 -2.85
N ARG A 65 18.85 -16.30 -3.15
CA ARG A 65 18.58 -14.90 -3.48
C ARG A 65 18.07 -14.17 -2.23
N HIS A 66 17.92 -12.85 -2.32
CA HIS A 66 17.32 -12.03 -1.28
C HIS A 66 15.85 -11.73 -1.63
N PRO A 67 14.91 -12.64 -1.33
CA PRO A 67 13.49 -12.41 -1.58
C PRO A 67 12.95 -11.32 -0.64
N PRO A 68 11.87 -10.62 -1.03
CA PRO A 68 11.18 -9.70 -0.15
C PRO A 68 10.77 -10.35 1.17
N LEU A 69 10.78 -9.60 2.26
CA LEU A 69 10.44 -10.09 3.60
C LEU A 69 9.10 -10.85 3.65
N PHE A 70 8.10 -10.37 2.93
CA PHE A 70 6.78 -11.00 2.87
C PHE A 70 6.79 -12.45 2.36
N ASN A 71 7.76 -12.84 1.54
CA ASN A 71 7.86 -14.21 1.04
C ASN A 71 8.22 -15.22 2.13
N TYR A 72 8.82 -14.78 3.24
CA TYR A 72 9.13 -15.64 4.38
C TYR A 72 7.90 -16.01 5.20
N PHE A 73 6.82 -15.21 5.10
CA PHE A 73 5.58 -15.38 5.84
C PHE A 73 4.42 -15.90 4.98
N LYS A 74 4.67 -16.24 3.71
CA LYS A 74 3.63 -16.80 2.84
C LYS A 74 3.18 -18.17 3.34
N GLN A 75 1.87 -18.34 3.43
CA GLN A 75 1.26 -19.64 3.68
C GLN A 75 1.41 -20.55 2.45
N ARG A 76 1.69 -21.81 2.69
CA ARG A 76 1.98 -22.82 1.66
C ARG A 76 0.99 -23.99 1.66
N PHE A 77 -0.04 -23.93 2.45
CA PHE A 77 -1.09 -24.93 2.47
C PHE A 77 -2.29 -24.49 1.62
N ALA A 78 -3.08 -25.48 1.18
CA ALA A 78 -4.30 -25.19 0.46
C ALA A 78 -5.30 -24.47 1.34
N GLN A 79 -5.94 -23.46 0.78
CA GLN A 79 -6.95 -22.65 1.45
C GLN A 79 -8.24 -22.62 0.62
N VAL A 80 -9.36 -22.42 1.29
CA VAL A 80 -10.64 -22.18 0.62
C VAL A 80 -10.59 -20.79 -0.01
N THR A 81 -10.78 -20.72 -1.32
CA THR A 81 -10.72 -19.45 -2.07
C THR A 81 -11.99 -18.62 -1.90
N ASN A 82 -13.16 -19.28 -1.83
CA ASN A 82 -14.46 -18.64 -1.75
C ASN A 82 -15.26 -19.26 -0.60
N PRO A 83 -15.19 -18.71 0.62
CA PRO A 83 -16.12 -19.13 1.68
C PRO A 83 -17.55 -18.82 1.25
N PRO A 84 -18.55 -19.61 1.65
CA PRO A 84 -19.95 -19.33 1.34
C PRO A 84 -20.37 -18.03 2.01
N ILE A 85 -20.66 -17.00 1.21
CA ILE A 85 -21.15 -15.69 1.64
C ILE A 85 -22.33 -15.27 0.77
N ASP A 86 -23.24 -14.51 1.34
CA ASP A 86 -24.34 -13.93 0.58
C ASP A 86 -23.89 -12.73 -0.27
N ALA A 87 -24.68 -12.36 -1.29
CA ALA A 87 -24.35 -11.31 -2.24
C ALA A 87 -24.21 -9.91 -1.60
N ILE A 88 -24.84 -9.66 -0.46
CA ILE A 88 -24.75 -8.38 0.26
C ILE A 88 -23.38 -8.33 0.98
N ARG A 89 -23.04 -9.38 1.71
CA ARG A 89 -21.77 -9.49 2.40
C ARG A 89 -20.60 -9.51 1.43
N GLU A 90 -20.76 -10.14 0.27
CA GLU A 90 -19.72 -10.17 -0.78
C GLU A 90 -19.30 -8.75 -1.18
N LYS A 91 -20.24 -7.83 -1.37
CA LYS A 91 -19.92 -6.42 -1.70
C LYS A 91 -19.09 -5.71 -0.63
N VAL A 92 -19.25 -6.09 0.63
CA VAL A 92 -18.50 -5.52 1.75
C VAL A 92 -17.09 -6.11 1.83
N VAL A 93 -16.99 -7.44 1.80
CA VAL A 93 -15.69 -8.14 2.00
C VAL A 93 -14.76 -8.06 0.79
N THR A 94 -15.32 -7.87 -0.41
CA THR A 94 -14.52 -7.69 -1.65
C THR A 94 -14.31 -6.22 -2.01
N SER A 95 -14.78 -5.29 -1.18
CA SER A 95 -14.57 -3.86 -1.43
C SER A 95 -13.10 -3.51 -1.42
N THR A 96 -12.66 -2.82 -2.47
CA THR A 96 -11.29 -2.28 -2.57
C THR A 96 -11.17 -0.84 -2.04
N SER A 97 -12.28 -0.25 -1.57
CA SER A 97 -12.25 1.09 -0.98
C SER A 97 -11.48 1.10 0.33
N VAL A 98 -10.57 2.05 0.47
CA VAL A 98 -9.71 2.20 1.65
C VAL A 98 -9.94 3.58 2.25
N TYR A 99 -9.95 3.65 3.57
CA TYR A 99 -10.01 4.90 4.33
C TYR A 99 -8.68 5.10 5.05
N VAL A 100 -8.02 6.21 4.78
CA VAL A 100 -6.68 6.54 5.29
C VAL A 100 -6.75 7.82 6.13
N GLY A 101 -6.10 7.81 7.28
CA GLY A 101 -6.05 8.94 8.19
C GLY A 101 -6.23 8.55 9.64
N ALA A 102 -6.34 9.52 10.51
CA ALA A 102 -6.56 9.30 11.93
C ALA A 102 -8.02 8.89 12.19
N HIS A 103 -8.22 7.63 12.55
CA HIS A 103 -9.55 7.11 12.89
C HIS A 103 -10.00 7.47 14.30
N GLY A 104 -9.12 8.00 15.14
CA GLY A 104 -9.42 8.29 16.53
C GLY A 104 -9.82 7.03 17.32
N ASN A 105 -10.68 7.20 18.31
CA ASN A 105 -11.22 6.06 19.07
C ASN A 105 -12.44 5.49 18.35
N LEU A 106 -12.32 4.30 17.77
CA LEU A 106 -13.40 3.64 17.03
C LEU A 106 -14.60 3.25 17.90
N LEU A 107 -14.46 3.24 19.23
CA LEU A 107 -15.53 2.96 20.18
C LEU A 107 -16.34 4.20 20.56
N GLU A 108 -15.94 5.38 20.06
CA GLU A 108 -16.63 6.64 20.31
C GLU A 108 -17.27 7.15 19.02
N ASP A 109 -18.57 7.39 19.06
CA ASP A 109 -19.34 7.99 17.95
C ASP A 109 -19.16 9.52 17.97
N LYS A 110 -18.04 9.96 17.41
CA LYS A 110 -17.69 11.40 17.29
C LYS A 110 -17.39 11.79 15.85
N PRO A 111 -17.86 12.96 15.38
CA PRO A 111 -17.58 13.44 14.01
C PRO A 111 -16.06 13.57 13.73
N GLU A 112 -15.24 13.85 14.74
CA GLU A 112 -13.78 13.95 14.61
C GLU A 112 -13.15 12.66 14.12
N ASN A 113 -13.74 11.51 14.49
CA ASN A 113 -13.27 10.18 14.07
C ASN A 113 -13.51 9.90 12.58
N CYS A 114 -14.29 10.74 11.91
CA CYS A 114 -14.60 10.63 10.48
C CYS A 114 -13.67 11.47 9.58
N LYS A 115 -12.60 12.05 10.12
CA LYS A 115 -11.62 12.81 9.35
C LYS A 115 -10.67 11.88 8.58
N VAL A 116 -11.20 11.22 7.56
CA VAL A 116 -10.46 10.25 6.76
C VAL A 116 -10.48 10.62 5.28
N LEU A 117 -9.42 10.22 4.58
CA LEU A 117 -9.32 10.27 3.13
C LEU A 117 -9.89 8.97 2.55
N LYS A 118 -10.94 9.07 1.76
CA LYS A 118 -11.48 7.92 1.02
C LYS A 118 -10.73 7.72 -0.28
N VAL A 119 -10.19 6.54 -0.46
CA VAL A 119 -9.54 6.06 -1.67
C VAL A 119 -10.36 4.89 -2.21
N ASN A 120 -10.82 4.99 -3.45
CA ASN A 120 -11.70 3.98 -4.04
C ASN A 120 -10.96 2.72 -4.51
N ASN A 121 -9.65 2.80 -4.64
CA ASN A 121 -8.81 1.73 -5.15
C ASN A 121 -7.46 1.76 -4.42
N PRO A 122 -6.96 0.64 -3.89
CA PRO A 122 -5.66 0.59 -3.19
C PRO A 122 -4.46 0.74 -4.14
N ILE A 123 -4.67 0.60 -5.45
CA ILE A 123 -3.64 0.85 -6.46
C ILE A 123 -3.64 2.33 -6.80
N LEU A 124 -2.58 3.01 -6.39
CA LEU A 124 -2.39 4.45 -6.60
C LEU A 124 -1.46 4.70 -7.78
N THR A 125 -1.81 5.69 -8.59
CA THR A 125 -0.88 6.25 -9.57
C THR A 125 0.14 7.17 -8.88
N SER A 126 1.25 7.47 -9.56
CA SER A 126 2.20 8.47 -9.06
C SER A 126 1.53 9.83 -8.81
N THR A 127 0.56 10.17 -9.64
CA THR A 127 -0.25 11.39 -9.50
C THR A 127 -1.09 11.38 -8.22
N ASP A 128 -1.72 10.23 -7.90
CA ASP A 128 -2.51 10.09 -6.68
C ASP A 128 -1.64 10.19 -5.43
N LEU A 129 -0.46 9.60 -5.46
CA LEU A 129 0.52 9.72 -4.38
C LEU A 129 0.96 11.17 -4.17
N LEU A 130 1.17 11.94 -5.25
CA LEU A 130 1.49 13.36 -5.17
C LEU A 130 0.32 14.18 -4.61
N ARG A 131 -0.93 13.85 -4.98
CA ARG A 131 -2.13 14.47 -4.38
C ARG A 131 -2.16 14.29 -2.87
N ILE A 132 -1.89 13.08 -2.40
CA ILE A 132 -1.82 12.78 -0.96
C ILE A 132 -0.67 13.56 -0.32
N LYS A 133 0.53 13.45 -0.88
CA LYS A 133 1.74 14.06 -0.33
C LYS A 133 1.64 15.59 -0.17
N TYR A 134 1.00 16.25 -1.11
CA TYR A 134 0.86 17.71 -1.12
C TYR A 134 -0.56 18.17 -0.74
N MET A 135 -1.31 17.31 -0.08
CA MET A 135 -2.65 17.62 0.38
C MET A 135 -2.62 18.84 1.33
N ASN A 136 -3.41 19.85 0.97
CA ASN A 136 -3.62 21.04 1.81
C ASN A 136 -5.10 21.13 2.19
N VAL A 137 -5.52 20.26 3.10
CA VAL A 137 -6.88 20.20 3.61
C VAL A 137 -6.84 20.40 5.13
N PRO A 138 -7.61 21.34 5.69
CA PRO A 138 -7.64 21.54 7.13
C PRO A 138 -7.93 20.26 7.91
N GLY A 139 -7.11 19.96 8.92
CA GLY A 139 -7.22 18.76 9.73
C GLY A 139 -6.52 17.52 9.16
N PHE A 140 -5.80 17.67 8.04
CA PHE A 140 -4.93 16.64 7.49
C PHE A 140 -3.50 17.15 7.39
N LYS A 141 -2.56 16.34 7.84
CA LYS A 141 -1.13 16.57 7.66
C LYS A 141 -0.49 15.29 7.15
N VAL A 142 0.43 15.41 6.22
CA VAL A 142 1.11 14.26 5.62
C VAL A 142 2.60 14.41 5.85
N SER A 143 3.22 13.37 6.38
CA SER A 143 4.67 13.26 6.53
C SER A 143 5.20 12.10 5.70
N THR A 144 6.40 12.26 5.18
CA THR A 144 7.12 11.20 4.47
C THR A 144 8.34 10.78 5.28
N VAL A 145 8.35 9.55 5.75
CA VAL A 145 9.48 8.96 6.46
C VAL A 145 10.27 8.08 5.50
N SER A 146 11.57 8.35 5.35
CA SER A 146 12.43 7.53 4.50
C SER A 146 12.83 6.24 5.22
N ILE A 147 12.58 5.10 4.58
CA ILE A 147 13.02 3.79 5.06
C ILE A 147 14.36 3.37 4.48
N ASN A 148 14.99 4.21 3.66
CA ASN A 148 16.30 3.92 3.11
C ASN A 148 17.39 4.04 4.19
N TYR A 149 18.38 3.18 4.14
CA TYR A 149 19.56 3.28 4.97
C TYR A 149 20.83 3.02 4.14
N TYR A 150 21.94 3.56 4.61
CA TYR A 150 23.22 3.45 3.90
C TYR A 150 23.95 2.18 4.30
N LYS A 151 24.74 1.63 3.39
CA LYS A 151 25.50 0.38 3.59
C LYS A 151 26.42 0.41 4.83
N ASN A 152 26.90 1.61 5.20
CA ASN A 152 27.79 1.83 6.35
C ASN A 152 27.04 2.11 7.67
N THR A 153 25.72 2.04 7.67
CA THR A 153 24.88 2.22 8.86
C THR A 153 24.32 0.89 9.27
N SER A 154 24.36 0.53 10.56
CA SER A 154 23.73 -0.70 11.03
C SER A 154 22.20 -0.62 10.89
N LEU A 155 21.56 -1.77 10.75
CA LEU A 155 20.11 -1.87 10.63
C LEU A 155 19.41 -1.30 11.86
N GLU A 156 19.94 -1.57 13.07
CA GLU A 156 19.38 -1.08 14.34
C GLU A 156 19.33 0.45 14.35
N LYS A 157 20.44 1.10 14.02
CA LYS A 157 20.51 2.57 13.94
C LYS A 157 19.56 3.15 12.90
N ALA A 158 19.38 2.44 11.77
CA ALA A 158 18.44 2.86 10.75
C ALA A 158 16.98 2.76 11.23
N ILE A 159 16.67 1.70 11.96
CA ILE A 159 15.34 1.50 12.59
C ILE A 159 15.09 2.57 13.65
N ASP A 160 16.04 2.82 14.54
CA ASP A 160 15.93 3.86 15.57
C ASP A 160 15.63 5.22 14.97
N ARG A 161 16.30 5.56 13.86
CA ARG A 161 16.03 6.79 13.12
C ARG A 161 14.58 6.84 12.61
N VAL A 162 14.10 5.74 12.04
CA VAL A 162 12.71 5.68 11.54
C VAL A 162 11.71 5.89 12.68
N PHE A 163 11.92 5.26 13.83
CA PHE A 163 11.07 5.48 15.01
C PHE A 163 11.07 6.94 15.45
N LEU A 164 12.23 7.57 15.54
CA LEU A 164 12.32 8.99 15.92
C LEU A 164 11.63 9.93 14.92
N GLU A 165 11.73 9.64 13.61
CA GLU A 165 11.04 10.41 12.57
C GLU A 165 9.52 10.23 12.64
N VAL A 166 9.04 9.00 12.88
CA VAL A 166 7.60 8.72 13.06
C VAL A 166 7.06 9.41 14.30
N ASP A 167 7.75 9.32 15.45
CA ASP A 167 7.35 9.99 16.68
C ASP A 167 7.25 11.51 16.51
N ARG A 168 8.20 12.09 15.78
CA ARG A 168 8.18 13.52 15.45
C ARG A 168 6.97 13.86 14.59
N ALA A 169 6.76 13.11 13.50
CA ALA A 169 5.63 13.32 12.59
C ALA A 169 4.29 13.25 13.34
N TYR A 170 4.13 12.24 14.21
CA TYR A 170 2.94 12.09 15.03
C TYR A 170 2.72 13.27 15.99
N LYS A 171 3.77 13.71 16.71
CA LYS A 171 3.69 14.89 17.60
C LYS A 171 3.36 16.18 16.85
N GLU A 172 3.74 16.26 15.59
CA GLU A 172 3.43 17.38 14.72
C GLU A 172 2.03 17.28 14.07
N GLY A 173 1.31 16.19 14.32
CA GLY A 173 -0.06 15.96 13.85
C GLY A 173 -0.17 15.36 12.45
N ALA A 174 0.84 14.60 11.99
CA ALA A 174 0.83 13.87 10.71
C ALA A 174 0.44 12.40 10.92
#